data_0f770e4ee6e59d91284b6ef4de3c60ca
#
_entry.id   0f770e4ee6e59d91284b6ef4de3c60ca
#
_cell.length_a   1.000
_cell.length_b   1.000
_cell.length_c   1.000
_cell.angle_alpha   90.00
_cell.angle_beta   90.00
_cell.angle_gamma   90.00
#
_symmetry.space_group_name_H-M   'P 1'
#
loop_
_entity.id
_entity.type
_entity.pdbx_description
1 polymer ?
#
loop_
_entity_poly.entity_id
_entity_poly.type
_entity_poly.pdbx_seq_one_letter_code
_entity_poly.pdbx_strand_id
1 'polypeptide(L)'
;IGLSSASMVSNSSANNPIPLILDTDIGDDIDDTWALLMLLRSKAIDTKLITTDFGNTRYRTRLLAKILHSIGAGTIPVGMGLDATDEAGNQSEWLGDYQLDEYPGQIYEDGIQALIDTIKQSPEPVTLLCIGPVMNIAEALRRDPSIANNARFVGMLGSIRTGYEGEAEPAKEWNVKVDPKSLQTVFSAPWECSITPLDTCGLVQLKGDTYQKVFRSRDAWMKVLMDNYRMWLPKVTWLDPKPDFRLMSSTLFDTVAVHLAHSEEFLVMEDLPLRVTDDGYTVIDEKNGRTVRCATGWKNQSTFEDKLIEIMTSEFS
;
A
#
# COMPACT_ATOMS: atom_id res chain seq x y z
N ILE A 1 49.60 9.00 33.30
CA ILE A 1 49.21 7.84 32.45
C ILE A 1 47.76 7.55 32.80
N GLY A 2 46.85 8.14 32.07
CA GLY A 2 45.41 7.93 32.23
C GLY A 2 44.89 7.06 31.07
N LEU A 3 44.43 5.88 31.37
CA LEU A 3 43.73 5.00 30.43
C LEU A 3 42.28 5.46 30.33
N SER A 4 41.91 6.01 29.18
CA SER A 4 40.55 6.31 28.82
C SER A 4 39.88 5.00 28.33
N SER A 5 38.96 4.46 29.12
CA SER A 5 38.11 3.36 28.72
C SER A 5 36.96 3.93 27.82
N ALA A 6 37.08 3.73 26.51
CA ALA A 6 35.98 3.95 25.60
C ALA A 6 34.93 2.84 25.80
N SER A 7 33.79 3.19 26.39
CA SER A 7 32.65 2.31 26.45
C SER A 7 32.07 2.17 25.02
N MET A 8 32.20 0.98 24.44
CA MET A 8 31.44 0.60 23.26
C MET A 8 29.94 0.54 23.63
N VAL A 9 29.18 1.52 23.21
CA VAL A 9 27.73 1.44 23.22
C VAL A 9 27.35 0.46 22.11
N SER A 10 26.98 -0.75 22.49
CA SER A 10 26.36 -1.72 21.60
C SER A 10 24.96 -1.22 21.24
N ASN A 11 24.81 -0.62 20.07
CA ASN A 11 23.50 -0.36 19.47
C ASN A 11 22.90 -1.70 18.97
N SER A 12 22.29 -2.45 19.84
CA SER A 12 21.28 -3.44 19.48
C SER A 12 19.91 -2.87 19.86
N SER A 13 19.45 -1.88 19.12
CA SER A 13 18.02 -1.59 19.07
C SER A 13 17.39 -2.70 18.22
N ALA A 14 16.82 -3.71 18.86
CA ALA A 14 15.79 -4.50 18.21
C ALA A 14 14.73 -3.47 17.75
N ASN A 15 14.63 -3.22 16.44
CA ASN A 15 13.65 -2.31 15.91
C ASN A 15 12.26 -2.90 16.22
N ASN A 16 11.52 -2.24 17.11
CA ASN A 16 10.12 -2.58 17.32
C ASN A 16 9.38 -2.42 16.00
N PRO A 17 8.41 -3.29 15.70
CA PRO A 17 7.56 -3.13 14.52
C PRO A 17 6.92 -1.75 14.51
N ILE A 18 6.91 -1.08 13.37
CA ILE A 18 6.34 0.26 13.25
C ILE A 18 4.79 0.19 13.28
N PRO A 19 4.10 1.04 14.04
CA PRO A 19 2.65 1.12 13.97
C PRO A 19 2.22 1.65 12.61
N LEU A 20 1.31 0.92 11.93
CA LEU A 20 0.88 1.25 10.58
C LEU A 20 -0.63 1.13 10.44
N ILE A 21 -1.21 2.10 9.71
CA ILE A 21 -2.56 2.02 9.16
C ILE A 21 -2.42 1.87 7.65
N LEU A 22 -3.10 0.87 7.07
CA LEU A 22 -3.22 0.70 5.63
C LEU A 22 -4.55 1.27 5.14
N ASP A 23 -4.51 2.11 4.11
CA ASP A 23 -5.68 2.57 3.35
C ASP A 23 -5.58 2.01 1.92
N THR A 24 -6.63 1.30 1.44
CA THR A 24 -6.55 0.45 0.24
C THR A 24 -7.86 0.45 -0.53
N ASP A 25 -7.80 0.48 -1.85
CA ASP A 25 -8.95 0.24 -2.72
C ASP A 25 -9.02 -1.21 -3.23
N ILE A 26 -8.61 -2.15 -2.39
CA ILE A 26 -8.58 -3.60 -2.63
C ILE A 26 -9.86 -4.10 -3.31
N GLY A 27 -9.68 -4.94 -4.33
CA GLY A 27 -10.80 -5.60 -5.01
C GLY A 27 -11.00 -5.15 -6.46
N ASP A 28 -10.27 -4.14 -6.92
CA ASP A 28 -10.27 -3.70 -8.32
C ASP A 28 -9.02 -4.18 -9.05
N ASP A 29 -7.83 -3.71 -8.73
CA ASP A 29 -6.61 -4.37 -9.14
C ASP A 29 -6.23 -5.46 -8.13
N ILE A 30 -5.37 -6.39 -8.53
CA ILE A 30 -4.98 -7.53 -7.68
C ILE A 30 -3.77 -7.22 -6.82
N ASP A 31 -3.00 -6.21 -7.16
CA ASP A 31 -1.76 -5.87 -6.48
C ASP A 31 -1.96 -5.39 -5.03
N ASP A 32 -3.11 -4.77 -4.70
CA ASP A 32 -3.55 -4.57 -3.31
C ASP A 32 -3.55 -5.87 -2.49
N THR A 33 -4.02 -6.97 -3.10
CA THR A 33 -4.02 -8.26 -2.40
C THR A 33 -2.59 -8.77 -2.16
N TRP A 34 -1.68 -8.58 -3.12
CA TRP A 34 -0.26 -8.87 -2.94
C TRP A 34 0.36 -8.00 -1.84
N ALA A 35 0.09 -6.70 -1.89
CA ALA A 35 0.58 -5.73 -0.91
C ALA A 35 0.08 -6.04 0.51
N LEU A 36 -1.21 -6.36 0.66
CA LEU A 36 -1.81 -6.76 1.94
C LEU A 36 -1.09 -7.97 2.54
N LEU A 37 -0.88 -9.02 1.75
CA LEU A 37 -0.23 -10.24 2.27
C LEU A 37 1.25 -10.01 2.60
N MET A 38 1.97 -9.22 1.79
CA MET A 38 3.34 -8.81 2.09
C MET A 38 3.39 -8.01 3.41
N LEU A 39 2.51 -7.04 3.57
CA LEU A 39 2.42 -6.19 4.76
C LEU A 39 2.20 -7.02 6.02
N LEU A 40 1.22 -7.92 6.00
CA LEU A 40 0.85 -8.74 7.16
C LEU A 40 1.91 -9.79 7.52
N ARG A 41 2.77 -10.19 6.58
CA ARG A 41 3.90 -11.08 6.83
C ARG A 41 5.18 -10.36 7.23
N SER A 42 5.22 -9.04 7.09
CA SER A 42 6.39 -8.25 7.47
C SER A 42 6.52 -8.14 8.99
N LYS A 43 7.59 -8.68 9.55
CA LYS A 43 7.92 -8.54 10.98
C LYS A 43 8.28 -7.12 11.39
N ALA A 44 8.50 -6.22 10.41
CA ALA A 44 8.82 -4.82 10.63
C ALA A 44 7.58 -3.94 10.84
N ILE A 45 6.38 -4.49 10.66
CA ILE A 45 5.11 -3.74 10.65
C ILE A 45 4.16 -4.29 11.71
N ASP A 46 3.55 -3.38 12.47
CA ASP A 46 2.46 -3.65 13.41
C ASP A 46 1.18 -2.99 12.88
N THR A 47 0.35 -3.76 12.19
CA THR A 47 -0.88 -3.28 11.54
C THR A 47 -1.96 -2.97 12.58
N LYS A 48 -2.30 -1.70 12.74
CA LYS A 48 -3.27 -1.22 13.74
C LYS A 48 -4.70 -1.15 13.21
N LEU A 49 -4.86 -0.84 11.94
CA LEU A 49 -6.14 -0.68 11.26
C LEU A 49 -5.93 -0.83 9.75
N ILE A 50 -6.93 -1.37 9.05
CA ILE A 50 -6.99 -1.32 7.59
C ILE A 50 -8.29 -0.65 7.21
N THR A 51 -8.22 0.44 6.41
CA THR A 51 -9.39 1.14 5.87
C THR A 51 -9.55 0.84 4.39
N THR A 52 -10.78 0.71 3.94
CA THR A 52 -11.08 0.57 2.52
C THR A 52 -11.48 1.93 1.93
N ASP A 53 -11.05 2.20 0.71
CA ASP A 53 -11.21 3.50 0.06
C ASP A 53 -11.79 3.34 -1.34
N PHE A 54 -12.42 4.39 -1.84
CA PHE A 54 -12.85 4.56 -3.23
C PHE A 54 -13.76 3.45 -3.79
N GLY A 55 -14.59 3.78 -4.76
CA GLY A 55 -15.52 2.82 -5.38
C GLY A 55 -16.60 2.33 -4.41
N ASN A 56 -16.92 1.04 -4.42
CA ASN A 56 -17.85 0.42 -3.49
C ASN A 56 -17.11 -0.05 -2.23
N THR A 57 -16.99 0.80 -1.22
CA THR A 57 -16.25 0.50 0.01
C THR A 57 -16.90 -0.62 0.82
N ARG A 58 -18.23 -0.81 0.73
CA ARG A 58 -18.90 -1.94 1.38
C ARG A 58 -18.46 -3.28 0.77
N TYR A 59 -18.36 -3.36 -0.55
CA TYR A 59 -17.81 -4.53 -1.24
C TYR A 59 -16.35 -4.77 -0.83
N ARG A 60 -15.52 -3.73 -0.85
CA ARG A 60 -14.09 -3.79 -0.50
C ARG A 60 -13.90 -4.23 0.95
N THR A 61 -14.69 -3.70 1.89
CA THR A 61 -14.66 -4.08 3.30
C THR A 61 -15.02 -5.56 3.49
N ARG A 62 -16.04 -6.06 2.77
CA ARG A 62 -16.41 -7.48 2.80
C ARG A 62 -15.30 -8.37 2.23
N LEU A 63 -14.70 -7.97 1.11
CA LEU A 63 -13.59 -8.69 0.50
C LEU A 63 -12.38 -8.75 1.43
N LEU A 64 -11.97 -7.61 1.97
CA LEU A 64 -10.87 -7.49 2.93
C LEU A 64 -11.13 -8.37 4.17
N ALA A 65 -12.31 -8.27 4.77
CA ALA A 65 -12.71 -9.07 5.93
C ALA A 65 -12.65 -10.57 5.62
N LYS A 66 -13.12 -11.00 4.45
CA LYS A 66 -13.03 -12.41 4.02
C LYS A 66 -11.57 -12.86 3.83
N ILE A 67 -10.72 -12.03 3.23
CA ILE A 67 -9.29 -12.34 3.07
C ILE A 67 -8.65 -12.52 4.45
N LEU A 68 -8.79 -11.53 5.33
CA LEU A 68 -8.23 -11.55 6.69
C LEU A 68 -8.72 -12.77 7.49
N HIS A 69 -10.01 -13.07 7.43
CA HIS A 69 -10.60 -14.26 8.08
C HIS A 69 -9.99 -15.55 7.53
N SER A 70 -9.90 -15.67 6.21
CA SER A 70 -9.39 -16.87 5.51
C SER A 70 -7.92 -17.17 5.81
N ILE A 71 -7.13 -16.15 6.12
CA ILE A 71 -5.69 -16.28 6.43
C ILE A 71 -5.39 -16.30 7.93
N GLY A 72 -6.42 -16.28 8.79
CA GLY A 72 -6.26 -16.29 10.24
C GLY A 72 -5.86 -14.93 10.86
N ALA A 73 -5.96 -13.84 10.10
CA ALA A 73 -5.68 -12.46 10.55
C ALA A 73 -6.95 -11.71 10.98
N GLY A 74 -8.01 -12.42 11.32
CA GLY A 74 -9.35 -11.87 11.60
C GLY A 74 -9.48 -11.03 12.87
N THR A 75 -8.39 -10.73 13.58
CA THR A 75 -8.39 -9.81 14.74
C THR A 75 -8.03 -8.37 14.37
N ILE A 76 -7.55 -8.12 13.15
CA ILE A 76 -7.16 -6.79 12.71
C ILE A 76 -8.41 -5.93 12.50
N PRO A 77 -8.53 -4.75 13.12
CA PRO A 77 -9.67 -3.86 12.90
C PRO A 77 -9.76 -3.41 11.44
N VAL A 78 -10.98 -3.34 10.93
CA VAL A 78 -11.28 -2.87 9.57
C VAL A 78 -12.20 -1.67 9.60
N GLY A 79 -11.92 -0.64 8.83
CA GLY A 79 -12.74 0.56 8.69
C GLY A 79 -13.30 0.71 7.27
N MET A 80 -14.60 1.01 7.17
CA MET A 80 -15.23 1.36 5.90
C MET A 80 -15.04 2.84 5.62
N GLY A 81 -14.44 3.18 4.48
CA GLY A 81 -14.20 4.56 4.09
C GLY A 81 -15.26 5.13 3.15
N LEU A 82 -14.90 6.18 2.43
CA LEU A 82 -15.80 6.91 1.54
C LEU A 82 -16.17 6.09 0.30
N ASP A 83 -17.47 6.02 0.01
CA ASP A 83 -17.98 5.43 -1.22
C ASP A 83 -17.91 6.40 -2.40
N ALA A 84 -17.73 5.86 -3.60
CA ALA A 84 -17.82 6.59 -4.86
C ALA A 84 -18.78 5.93 -5.87
N THR A 85 -19.08 4.64 -5.74
CA THR A 85 -19.98 3.87 -6.62
C THR A 85 -20.53 2.64 -5.89
N ASP A 86 -21.61 2.07 -6.42
CA ASP A 86 -22.19 0.79 -5.96
C ASP A 86 -21.71 -0.42 -6.79
N GLU A 87 -20.80 -0.23 -7.75
CA GLU A 87 -20.34 -1.29 -8.65
C GLU A 87 -19.50 -2.33 -7.88
N ALA A 88 -19.70 -3.60 -8.20
CA ALA A 88 -18.90 -4.68 -7.67
C ALA A 88 -17.53 -4.71 -8.38
N GLY A 89 -16.45 -4.86 -7.62
CA GLY A 89 -15.11 -4.97 -8.18
C GLY A 89 -14.78 -6.35 -8.77
N ASN A 90 -13.60 -6.46 -9.33
CA ASN A 90 -13.15 -7.60 -10.14
C ASN A 90 -12.90 -8.89 -9.34
N GLN A 91 -12.84 -8.82 -8.02
CA GLN A 91 -12.69 -9.99 -7.13
C GLN A 91 -14.03 -10.46 -6.51
N SER A 92 -15.16 -9.91 -6.96
CA SER A 92 -16.50 -10.20 -6.43
C SER A 92 -16.91 -11.67 -6.50
N GLU A 93 -16.41 -12.42 -7.48
CA GLU A 93 -16.68 -13.85 -7.60
C GLU A 93 -16.02 -14.66 -6.45
N TRP A 94 -14.80 -14.28 -6.05
CA TRP A 94 -14.14 -14.91 -4.91
C TRP A 94 -14.81 -14.51 -3.59
N LEU A 95 -15.31 -13.27 -3.48
CA LEU A 95 -16.06 -12.82 -2.33
C LEU A 95 -17.30 -13.70 -2.08
N GLY A 96 -18.07 -14.03 -3.15
CA GLY A 96 -19.33 -14.77 -3.02
C GLY A 96 -20.31 -14.06 -2.10
N ASP A 97 -20.95 -14.82 -1.23
CA ASP A 97 -22.00 -14.37 -0.29
C ASP A 97 -21.48 -14.04 1.13
N TYR A 98 -20.17 -13.98 1.35
CA TYR A 98 -19.58 -13.63 2.64
C TYR A 98 -20.11 -12.31 3.19
N GLN A 99 -20.53 -12.27 4.45
CA GLN A 99 -21.10 -11.10 5.13
C GLN A 99 -20.17 -10.55 6.21
N LEU A 100 -20.33 -9.26 6.56
CA LEU A 100 -19.48 -8.60 7.55
C LEU A 100 -19.66 -9.16 8.98
N ASP A 101 -20.82 -9.71 9.30
CA ASP A 101 -21.09 -10.34 10.59
C ASP A 101 -20.37 -11.70 10.77
N GLU A 102 -19.82 -12.25 9.69
CA GLU A 102 -18.93 -13.43 9.74
C GLU A 102 -17.50 -13.08 10.15
N TYR A 103 -17.14 -11.79 10.09
CA TYR A 103 -15.79 -11.35 10.45
C TYR A 103 -15.61 -11.34 11.97
N PRO A 104 -14.61 -12.03 12.53
CA PRO A 104 -14.46 -12.13 13.99
C PRO A 104 -13.90 -10.85 14.64
N GLY A 105 -13.29 -9.96 13.84
CA GLY A 105 -12.68 -8.71 14.30
C GLY A 105 -13.65 -7.53 14.30
N GLN A 106 -13.14 -6.37 14.69
CA GLN A 106 -13.91 -5.13 14.72
C GLN A 106 -14.08 -4.56 13.32
N ILE A 107 -15.31 -4.23 12.94
CA ILE A 107 -15.64 -3.43 11.76
C ILE A 107 -16.12 -2.04 12.23
N TYR A 108 -15.52 -0.99 11.69
CA TYR A 108 -15.94 0.38 11.88
C TYR A 108 -16.68 0.89 10.65
N GLU A 109 -17.94 1.30 10.80
CA GLU A 109 -18.72 1.86 9.68
C GLU A 109 -18.21 3.24 9.27
N ASP A 110 -17.68 4.03 10.22
CA ASP A 110 -16.90 5.25 9.94
C ASP A 110 -15.40 4.95 10.07
N GLY A 111 -14.82 4.40 9.02
CA GLY A 111 -13.39 4.07 8.98
C GLY A 111 -12.48 5.29 9.09
N ILE A 112 -12.96 6.46 8.66
CA ILE A 112 -12.20 7.71 8.75
C ILE A 112 -12.09 8.16 10.21
N GLN A 113 -13.17 8.06 10.99
CA GLN A 113 -13.10 8.36 12.42
C GLN A 113 -12.20 7.34 13.14
N ALA A 114 -12.30 6.05 12.78
CA ALA A 114 -11.42 5.02 13.34
C ALA A 114 -9.94 5.28 13.03
N LEU A 115 -9.62 5.77 11.83
CA LEU A 115 -8.27 6.17 11.42
C LEU A 115 -7.77 7.34 12.29
N ILE A 116 -8.57 8.40 12.45
CA ILE A 116 -8.24 9.56 13.29
C ILE A 116 -7.98 9.11 14.74
N ASP A 117 -8.87 8.31 15.30
CA ASP A 117 -8.78 7.85 16.69
C ASP A 117 -7.54 6.96 16.90
N THR A 118 -7.23 6.08 15.93
CA THR A 118 -6.04 5.21 15.97
C THR A 118 -4.75 6.04 15.98
N ILE A 119 -4.64 7.07 15.14
CA ILE A 119 -3.48 7.97 15.12
C ILE A 119 -3.37 8.74 16.46
N LYS A 120 -4.46 9.30 16.95
CA LYS A 120 -4.46 10.13 18.17
C LYS A 120 -4.18 9.33 19.44
N GLN A 121 -4.57 8.08 19.48
CA GLN A 121 -4.34 7.19 20.63
C GLN A 121 -2.97 6.49 20.59
N SER A 122 -2.28 6.53 19.46
CA SER A 122 -0.96 5.91 19.35
C SER A 122 0.08 6.68 20.17
N PRO A 123 0.88 5.98 21.02
CA PRO A 123 1.96 6.61 21.77
C PRO A 123 3.16 7.00 20.89
N GLU A 124 3.23 6.45 19.66
CA GLU A 124 4.30 6.68 18.69
C GLU A 124 3.69 7.15 17.36
N PRO A 125 4.44 7.91 16.53
CA PRO A 125 3.96 8.32 15.22
C PRO A 125 3.57 7.11 14.37
N VAL A 126 2.37 7.16 13.77
CA VAL A 126 1.83 6.12 12.93
C VAL A 126 2.29 6.31 11.48
N THR A 127 2.71 5.25 10.82
CA THR A 127 2.86 5.27 9.37
C THR A 127 1.50 5.06 8.72
N LEU A 128 1.02 6.08 8.01
CA LEU A 128 -0.21 6.03 7.25
C LEU A 128 0.16 5.66 5.81
N LEU A 129 -0.03 4.39 5.47
CA LEU A 129 0.25 3.84 4.14
C LEU A 129 -1.03 3.83 3.31
N CYS A 130 -1.04 4.57 2.20
CA CYS A 130 -2.15 4.59 1.25
C CYS A 130 -1.71 3.98 -0.08
N ILE A 131 -2.45 2.98 -0.55
CA ILE A 131 -2.20 2.30 -1.81
C ILE A 131 -3.39 2.43 -2.79
N GLY A 132 -4.41 3.19 -2.41
CA GLY A 132 -5.53 3.63 -3.23
C GLY A 132 -5.57 5.16 -3.37
N PRO A 133 -6.67 5.71 -3.94
CA PRO A 133 -6.94 7.14 -3.93
C PRO A 133 -7.03 7.68 -2.50
N VAL A 134 -6.47 8.87 -2.25
CA VAL A 134 -6.27 9.39 -0.88
C VAL A 134 -7.49 10.11 -0.28
N MET A 135 -8.70 9.75 -0.69
CA MET A 135 -9.95 10.44 -0.29
C MET A 135 -10.19 10.35 1.22
N ASN A 136 -9.99 9.17 1.81
CA ASN A 136 -10.13 8.97 3.25
C ASN A 136 -9.15 9.86 4.04
N ILE A 137 -7.92 9.95 3.56
CA ILE A 137 -6.84 10.70 4.22
C ILE A 137 -7.13 12.21 4.17
N ALA A 138 -7.59 12.70 3.00
CA ALA A 138 -7.99 14.10 2.86
C ALA A 138 -9.18 14.44 3.77
N GLU A 139 -10.17 13.55 3.85
CA GLU A 139 -11.31 13.75 4.76
C GLU A 139 -10.89 13.68 6.24
N ALA A 140 -9.98 12.78 6.60
CA ALA A 140 -9.42 12.71 7.94
C ALA A 140 -8.71 14.02 8.34
N LEU A 141 -7.89 14.58 7.43
CA LEU A 141 -7.26 15.90 7.63
C LEU A 141 -8.28 17.03 7.73
N ARG A 142 -9.38 16.96 6.99
CA ARG A 142 -10.47 17.95 7.07
C ARG A 142 -11.19 17.88 8.41
N ARG A 143 -11.44 16.67 8.95
CA ARG A 143 -12.10 16.46 10.25
C ARG A 143 -11.17 16.85 11.40
N ASP A 144 -9.92 16.42 11.35
CA ASP A 144 -8.93 16.70 12.39
C ASP A 144 -7.51 16.86 11.81
N PRO A 145 -7.10 18.09 11.44
CA PRO A 145 -5.78 18.31 10.87
C PRO A 145 -4.63 18.00 11.85
N SER A 146 -4.90 17.84 13.14
CA SER A 146 -3.89 17.52 14.14
C SER A 146 -3.29 16.12 13.99
N ILE A 147 -3.93 15.22 13.23
CA ILE A 147 -3.39 13.88 12.94
C ILE A 147 -2.01 13.95 12.30
N ALA A 148 -1.75 15.02 11.53
CA ALA A 148 -0.44 15.22 10.89
C ALA A 148 0.72 15.40 11.89
N ASN A 149 0.43 15.67 13.17
CA ASN A 149 1.46 15.78 14.21
C ASN A 149 1.92 14.42 14.76
N ASN A 150 1.13 13.37 14.55
CA ASN A 150 1.42 12.02 15.05
C ASN A 150 1.36 10.94 13.94
N ALA A 151 1.52 11.35 12.69
CA ALA A 151 1.60 10.46 11.55
C ALA A 151 2.64 10.94 10.54
N ARG A 152 3.17 9.99 9.76
CA ARG A 152 3.87 10.24 8.51
C ARG A 152 3.12 9.55 7.38
N PHE A 153 3.15 10.12 6.20
CA PHE A 153 2.43 9.61 5.04
C PHE A 153 3.36 8.85 4.08
N VAL A 154 2.93 7.68 3.65
CA VAL A 154 3.56 6.90 2.57
C VAL A 154 2.48 6.50 1.58
N GLY A 155 2.71 6.66 0.26
CA GLY A 155 1.71 6.30 -0.73
C GLY A 155 2.26 5.73 -2.03
N MET A 156 1.49 4.83 -2.66
CA MET A 156 1.66 4.48 -4.07
C MET A 156 0.91 5.51 -4.90
N LEU A 157 1.64 6.52 -5.41
CA LEU A 157 1.04 7.71 -6.01
C LEU A 157 1.93 8.33 -7.08
N GLY A 158 1.32 8.68 -8.19
CA GLY A 158 1.91 9.56 -9.17
C GLY A 158 2.83 8.91 -10.20
N SER A 159 3.25 9.74 -11.12
CA SER A 159 4.17 9.43 -12.21
C SER A 159 4.97 10.69 -12.46
N ILE A 160 6.29 10.64 -12.28
CA ILE A 160 7.14 11.84 -12.28
C ILE A 160 7.91 11.96 -13.59
N ARG A 161 8.60 10.89 -14.00
CA ARG A 161 9.44 10.84 -15.21
C ARG A 161 9.08 9.68 -16.13
N THR A 162 8.38 8.67 -15.58
CA THR A 162 8.09 7.41 -16.27
C THR A 162 6.62 7.07 -16.09
N GLY A 163 5.95 6.70 -17.18
CA GLY A 163 4.54 6.27 -17.17
C GLY A 163 4.38 4.77 -16.90
N TYR A 164 3.16 4.26 -17.14
CA TYR A 164 2.86 2.84 -17.00
C TYR A 164 3.79 1.99 -17.88
N GLU A 165 4.14 0.79 -17.39
CA GLU A 165 4.99 -0.18 -18.11
C GLU A 165 6.36 0.38 -18.55
N GLY A 166 6.81 1.47 -17.94
CA GLY A 166 8.09 2.09 -18.25
C GLY A 166 8.07 3.03 -19.46
N GLU A 167 6.88 3.50 -19.87
CA GLU A 167 6.77 4.53 -20.90
C GLU A 167 7.57 5.79 -20.55
N ALA A 168 8.19 6.40 -21.56
CA ALA A 168 9.09 7.52 -21.37
C ALA A 168 8.40 8.81 -20.91
N GLU A 169 7.09 8.94 -21.16
CA GLU A 169 6.31 10.12 -20.77
C GLU A 169 5.53 9.82 -19.50
N PRO A 170 5.50 10.76 -18.53
CA PRO A 170 4.68 10.63 -17.34
C PRO A 170 3.19 10.47 -17.66
N ALA A 171 2.50 9.64 -16.88
CA ALA A 171 1.08 9.40 -17.01
C ALA A 171 0.29 10.11 -15.91
N LYS A 172 -1.03 10.23 -16.10
CA LYS A 172 -1.97 10.49 -15.02
C LYS A 172 -2.17 9.19 -14.27
N GLU A 173 -1.37 8.98 -13.23
CA GLU A 173 -1.46 7.77 -12.42
C GLU A 173 -2.86 7.68 -11.77
N TRP A 174 -3.40 6.46 -11.67
CA TRP A 174 -4.82 6.23 -11.36
C TRP A 174 -5.23 6.81 -10.01
N ASN A 175 -4.48 6.56 -8.94
CA ASN A 175 -4.81 7.03 -7.59
C ASN A 175 -4.81 8.56 -7.49
N VAL A 176 -3.98 9.23 -8.30
CA VAL A 176 -3.96 10.69 -8.40
C VAL A 176 -5.06 11.21 -9.31
N LYS A 177 -5.26 10.54 -10.45
CA LYS A 177 -6.20 10.97 -11.50
C LYS A 177 -7.65 11.02 -11.02
N VAL A 178 -8.06 10.06 -10.18
CA VAL A 178 -9.47 9.95 -9.77
C VAL A 178 -9.87 11.04 -8.78
N ASP A 179 -8.97 11.53 -7.95
CA ASP A 179 -9.21 12.69 -7.07
C ASP A 179 -7.94 13.52 -6.81
N PRO A 180 -7.53 14.37 -7.76
CA PRO A 180 -6.33 15.19 -7.60
C PRO A 180 -6.40 16.15 -6.40
N LYS A 181 -7.61 16.61 -6.03
CA LYS A 181 -7.80 17.56 -4.93
C LYS A 181 -7.49 16.94 -3.57
N SER A 182 -7.83 15.69 -3.38
CA SER A 182 -7.48 14.96 -2.17
C SER A 182 -5.97 14.86 -2.02
N LEU A 183 -5.22 14.54 -3.08
CA LEU A 183 -3.76 14.50 -2.99
C LEU A 183 -3.14 15.88 -2.80
N GLN A 184 -3.69 16.94 -3.41
CA GLN A 184 -3.28 18.33 -3.12
C GLN A 184 -3.40 18.64 -1.62
N THR A 185 -4.49 18.19 -0.99
CA THR A 185 -4.70 18.34 0.46
C THR A 185 -3.67 17.56 1.27
N VAL A 186 -3.44 16.29 0.93
CA VAL A 186 -2.46 15.41 1.60
C VAL A 186 -1.05 15.98 1.50
N PHE A 187 -0.62 16.45 0.34
CA PHE A 187 0.69 17.07 0.15
C PHE A 187 0.83 18.40 0.90
N SER A 188 -0.27 19.13 1.16
CA SER A 188 -0.22 20.38 1.91
C SER A 188 -0.08 20.19 3.42
N ALA A 189 -0.37 19.00 3.94
CA ALA A 189 -0.29 18.72 5.36
C ALA A 189 1.17 18.77 5.89
N PRO A 190 1.40 19.12 7.17
CA PRO A 190 2.74 19.39 7.72
C PRO A 190 3.49 18.14 8.18
N TRP A 191 3.21 16.98 7.61
CA TRP A 191 3.88 15.72 7.91
C TRP A 191 5.00 15.38 6.92
N GLU A 192 5.81 14.39 7.26
CA GLU A 192 6.71 13.74 6.30
C GLU A 192 5.89 12.97 5.28
N CYS A 193 6.18 13.20 4.00
CA CYS A 193 5.48 12.58 2.88
C CYS A 193 6.48 11.86 1.98
N SER A 194 6.25 10.56 1.76
CA SER A 194 7.04 9.73 0.85
C SER A 194 6.13 9.01 -0.13
N ILE A 195 6.58 8.85 -1.38
CA ILE A 195 5.79 8.15 -2.41
C ILE A 195 6.63 7.18 -3.25
N THR A 196 5.95 6.16 -3.77
CA THR A 196 6.46 5.27 -4.81
C THR A 196 5.69 5.55 -6.11
N PRO A 197 6.21 6.43 -6.99
CA PRO A 197 5.57 6.70 -8.26
C PRO A 197 5.80 5.57 -9.27
N LEU A 198 5.11 5.60 -10.42
CA LEU A 198 5.27 4.64 -11.52
C LEU A 198 6.72 4.46 -11.95
N ASP A 199 7.57 5.45 -11.71
CA ASP A 199 9.02 5.43 -11.95
C ASP A 199 9.72 4.22 -11.32
N THR A 200 9.17 3.68 -10.23
CA THR A 200 9.65 2.46 -9.55
C THR A 200 8.59 1.37 -9.51
N CYS A 201 7.42 1.69 -8.98
CA CYS A 201 6.40 0.68 -8.72
C CYS A 201 5.82 0.08 -10.02
N GLY A 202 5.77 0.85 -11.10
CA GLY A 202 5.28 0.41 -12.41
C GLY A 202 6.15 -0.63 -13.11
N LEU A 203 7.31 -0.99 -12.54
CA LEU A 203 8.26 -1.92 -13.14
C LEU A 203 8.31 -3.30 -12.46
N VAL A 204 7.65 -3.48 -11.33
CA VAL A 204 7.72 -4.73 -10.53
C VAL A 204 6.78 -5.78 -11.09
N GLN A 205 7.34 -6.86 -11.61
CA GLN A 205 6.59 -8.00 -12.12
C GLN A 205 7.35 -9.30 -11.87
N LEU A 206 6.79 -10.18 -11.08
CA LEU A 206 7.40 -11.46 -10.75
C LEU A 206 7.25 -12.46 -11.90
N LYS A 207 8.36 -13.11 -12.28
CA LYS A 207 8.43 -14.09 -13.39
C LYS A 207 9.32 -15.26 -13.00
N GLY A 208 9.26 -16.33 -13.81
CA GLY A 208 10.15 -17.47 -13.68
C GLY A 208 10.13 -18.12 -12.31
N ASP A 209 11.30 -18.53 -11.81
CA ASP A 209 11.42 -19.27 -10.55
C ASP A 209 10.96 -18.46 -9.34
N THR A 210 11.15 -17.16 -9.35
CA THR A 210 10.71 -16.26 -8.29
C THR A 210 9.18 -16.31 -8.16
N TYR A 211 8.46 -16.15 -9.27
CA TYR A 211 7.00 -16.28 -9.27
C TYR A 211 6.52 -17.69 -8.90
N GLN A 212 7.21 -18.74 -9.39
CA GLN A 212 6.83 -20.13 -9.15
C GLN A 212 6.87 -20.51 -7.67
N LYS A 213 7.65 -19.81 -6.82
CA LYS A 213 7.65 -20.02 -5.37
C LYS A 213 6.28 -19.69 -4.75
N VAL A 214 5.61 -18.63 -5.23
CA VAL A 214 4.25 -18.26 -4.81
C VAL A 214 3.22 -19.17 -5.48
N PHE A 215 3.28 -19.31 -6.81
CA PHE A 215 2.29 -20.05 -7.58
C PHE A 215 2.14 -21.52 -7.14
N ARG A 216 3.25 -22.17 -6.75
CA ARG A 216 3.27 -23.59 -6.33
C ARG A 216 3.20 -23.75 -4.81
N SER A 217 3.12 -22.64 -4.06
CA SER A 217 3.05 -22.70 -2.61
C SER A 217 1.79 -23.44 -2.14
N ARG A 218 1.94 -24.22 -1.07
CA ARG A 218 0.81 -24.88 -0.38
C ARG A 218 0.33 -24.08 0.83
N ASP A 219 0.95 -22.96 1.08
CA ASP A 219 0.57 -22.04 2.14
C ASP A 219 -0.84 -21.49 1.91
N ALA A 220 -1.64 -21.42 2.96
CA ALA A 220 -3.04 -20.98 2.87
C ALA A 220 -3.18 -19.54 2.35
N TRP A 221 -2.25 -18.65 2.70
CA TRP A 221 -2.25 -17.26 2.24
C TRP A 221 -1.98 -17.16 0.75
N MET A 222 -0.98 -17.91 0.28
CA MET A 222 -0.65 -17.95 -1.16
C MET A 222 -1.79 -18.58 -1.96
N LYS A 223 -2.51 -19.53 -1.38
CA LYS A 223 -3.70 -20.09 -2.02
C LYS A 223 -4.81 -19.03 -2.17
N VAL A 224 -5.09 -18.28 -1.12
CA VAL A 224 -6.06 -17.16 -1.17
C VAL A 224 -5.67 -16.16 -2.27
N LEU A 225 -4.40 -15.78 -2.34
CA LEU A 225 -3.88 -14.89 -3.37
C LEU A 225 -4.10 -15.45 -4.78
N MET A 226 -3.68 -16.69 -5.01
CA MET A 226 -3.76 -17.30 -6.34
C MET A 226 -5.20 -17.57 -6.78
N ASP A 227 -6.11 -17.90 -5.86
CA ASP A 227 -7.53 -18.04 -6.16
C ASP A 227 -8.15 -16.69 -6.56
N ASN A 228 -7.81 -15.61 -5.85
CA ASN A 228 -8.22 -14.24 -6.23
C ASN A 228 -7.63 -13.85 -7.58
N TYR A 229 -6.34 -14.03 -7.81
CA TYR A 229 -5.68 -13.68 -9.06
C TYR A 229 -6.31 -14.39 -10.27
N ARG A 230 -6.58 -15.68 -10.12
CA ARG A 230 -7.23 -16.49 -11.18
C ARG A 230 -8.64 -16.00 -11.52
N MET A 231 -9.42 -15.53 -10.53
CA MET A 231 -10.78 -15.03 -10.75
C MET A 231 -10.78 -13.58 -11.27
N TRP A 232 -9.81 -12.79 -10.84
CA TRP A 232 -9.64 -11.40 -11.24
C TRP A 232 -9.21 -11.25 -12.71
N LEU A 233 -8.17 -11.97 -13.14
CA LEU A 233 -7.51 -11.77 -14.43
C LEU A 233 -8.44 -11.83 -15.66
N PRO A 234 -9.43 -12.74 -15.74
CA PRO A 234 -10.37 -12.74 -16.88
C PRO A 234 -11.22 -11.48 -16.98
N LYS A 235 -11.48 -10.78 -15.87
CA LYS A 235 -12.42 -9.65 -15.77
C LYS A 235 -11.80 -8.31 -16.13
N VAL A 236 -10.49 -8.14 -15.92
CA VAL A 236 -9.83 -6.85 -16.20
C VAL A 236 -9.74 -6.60 -17.71
N THR A 237 -9.91 -5.33 -18.09
CA THR A 237 -9.96 -4.90 -19.49
C THR A 237 -8.79 -4.02 -19.91
N TRP A 238 -8.00 -3.53 -18.93
CA TRP A 238 -6.88 -2.63 -19.17
C TRP A 238 -5.56 -3.33 -19.46
N LEU A 239 -5.49 -4.66 -19.30
CA LEU A 239 -4.31 -5.46 -19.63
C LEU A 239 -4.48 -6.13 -21.00
N ASP A 240 -3.65 -5.73 -21.97
CA ASP A 240 -3.61 -6.35 -23.30
C ASP A 240 -2.15 -6.34 -23.83
N PRO A 241 -1.49 -7.51 -23.98
CA PRO A 241 -2.01 -8.83 -23.63
C PRO A 241 -2.07 -9.07 -22.11
N LYS A 242 -3.04 -9.86 -21.67
CA LYS A 242 -3.09 -10.32 -20.28
C LYS A 242 -1.92 -11.26 -19.96
N PRO A 243 -1.29 -11.16 -18.77
CA PRO A 243 -0.26 -12.10 -18.37
C PRO A 243 -0.82 -13.52 -18.21
N ASP A 244 -0.01 -14.54 -18.47
CA ASP A 244 -0.37 -15.91 -18.07
C ASP A 244 -0.16 -16.05 -16.55
N PHE A 245 -1.25 -16.11 -15.80
CA PHE A 245 -1.22 -16.20 -14.34
C PHE A 245 -0.45 -17.41 -13.78
N ARG A 246 -0.14 -18.40 -14.63
CA ARG A 246 0.69 -19.58 -14.25
C ARG A 246 2.18 -19.29 -14.34
N LEU A 247 2.58 -18.24 -15.04
CA LEU A 247 3.97 -17.92 -15.37
C LEU A 247 4.46 -16.64 -14.74
N MET A 248 3.56 -15.70 -14.45
CA MET A 248 3.93 -14.36 -13.98
C MET A 248 2.80 -13.65 -13.25
N SER A 249 3.16 -12.67 -12.42
CA SER A 249 2.19 -11.73 -11.82
C SER A 249 1.74 -10.67 -12.82
N SER A 250 0.68 -9.93 -12.47
CA SER A 250 0.48 -8.55 -12.96
C SER A 250 1.62 -7.66 -12.45
N THR A 251 1.60 -6.38 -12.81
CA THR A 251 2.46 -5.39 -12.17
C THR A 251 2.03 -5.23 -10.70
N LEU A 252 3.01 -5.18 -9.78
CA LEU A 252 2.79 -5.19 -8.34
C LEU A 252 3.13 -3.82 -7.75
N PHE A 253 2.38 -2.79 -8.18
CA PHE A 253 2.65 -1.39 -7.83
C PHE A 253 2.76 -1.18 -6.33
N ASP A 254 1.80 -1.65 -5.56
CA ASP A 254 1.62 -1.36 -4.15
C ASP A 254 2.65 -2.00 -3.23
N THR A 255 3.25 -3.11 -3.67
CA THR A 255 4.28 -3.81 -2.88
C THR A 255 5.50 -2.94 -2.62
N VAL A 256 5.79 -1.99 -3.51
CA VAL A 256 6.90 -1.05 -3.35
C VAL A 256 6.60 -0.03 -2.24
N ALA A 257 5.35 0.42 -2.13
CA ALA A 257 4.93 1.32 -1.06
C ALA A 257 4.93 0.62 0.31
N VAL A 258 4.55 -0.66 0.37
CA VAL A 258 4.70 -1.49 1.59
C VAL A 258 6.17 -1.56 2.01
N HIS A 259 7.10 -1.76 1.06
CA HIS A 259 8.53 -1.75 1.36
C HIS A 259 8.99 -0.38 1.86
N LEU A 260 8.63 0.71 1.16
CA LEU A 260 9.00 2.08 1.53
C LEU A 260 8.45 2.46 2.92
N ALA A 261 7.33 1.88 3.34
CA ALA A 261 6.77 2.14 4.67
C ALA A 261 7.74 1.82 5.81
N HIS A 262 8.71 0.94 5.61
CA HIS A 262 9.67 0.58 6.66
C HIS A 262 11.15 0.62 6.23
N SER A 263 11.44 0.73 4.92
CA SER A 263 12.81 0.70 4.41
C SER A 263 12.95 1.43 3.07
N GLU A 264 14.06 2.15 2.88
CA GLU A 264 14.49 2.71 1.59
C GLU A 264 15.55 1.83 0.88
N GLU A 265 15.85 0.67 1.47
CA GLU A 265 16.80 -0.26 0.85
C GLU A 265 16.31 -0.60 -0.57
N PHE A 266 17.22 -0.77 -1.50
CA PHE A 266 16.98 -1.05 -2.92
C PHE A 266 16.43 0.13 -3.76
N LEU A 267 15.95 1.22 -3.15
CA LEU A 267 15.35 2.36 -3.84
C LEU A 267 16.34 3.53 -3.98
N VAL A 268 16.31 4.20 -5.10
CA VAL A 268 16.92 5.53 -5.28
C VAL A 268 15.89 6.56 -4.82
N MET A 269 16.23 7.31 -3.77
CA MET A 269 15.34 8.30 -3.17
C MET A 269 15.79 9.70 -3.52
N GLU A 270 14.85 10.55 -3.90
CA GLU A 270 15.06 11.98 -4.16
C GLU A 270 14.01 12.83 -3.39
N ASP A 271 14.42 13.96 -2.86
CA ASP A 271 13.51 14.96 -2.32
C ASP A 271 13.14 15.94 -3.43
N LEU A 272 11.90 15.89 -3.91
CA LEU A 272 11.43 16.63 -5.06
C LEU A 272 10.33 17.63 -4.69
N PRO A 273 10.36 18.88 -5.24
CA PRO A 273 9.28 19.84 -5.08
C PRO A 273 8.11 19.46 -6.00
N LEU A 274 7.17 18.64 -5.48
CA LEU A 274 6.05 18.14 -6.28
C LEU A 274 4.79 18.99 -6.11
N ARG A 275 4.07 19.13 -7.21
CA ARG A 275 2.72 19.68 -7.27
C ARG A 275 1.80 18.74 -8.07
N VAL A 276 0.59 18.57 -7.57
CA VAL A 276 -0.47 17.85 -8.28
C VAL A 276 -1.27 18.85 -9.10
N THR A 277 -1.44 18.59 -10.40
CA THR A 277 -2.26 19.41 -11.28
C THR A 277 -3.75 19.06 -11.12
N ASP A 278 -4.64 19.99 -11.45
CA ASP A 278 -6.08 19.77 -11.33
C ASP A 278 -6.60 18.65 -12.26
N ASP A 279 -5.85 18.33 -13.30
CA ASP A 279 -6.17 17.25 -14.23
C ASP A 279 -5.43 15.93 -13.94
N GLY A 280 -4.72 15.83 -12.80
CA GLY A 280 -4.22 14.57 -12.25
C GLY A 280 -2.78 14.18 -12.60
N TYR A 281 -1.93 15.12 -13.04
CA TYR A 281 -0.49 14.88 -13.14
C TYR A 281 0.23 15.23 -11.84
N THR A 282 1.32 14.52 -11.57
CA THR A 282 2.28 14.83 -10.51
C THR A 282 3.52 15.43 -11.17
N VAL A 283 3.78 16.71 -10.95
CA VAL A 283 4.83 17.46 -11.65
C VAL A 283 5.85 18.07 -10.70
N ILE A 284 7.10 18.17 -11.13
CA ILE A 284 8.14 18.94 -10.42
C ILE A 284 7.86 20.42 -10.63
N ASP A 285 7.68 21.17 -9.55
CA ASP A 285 7.42 22.62 -9.57
C ASP A 285 8.30 23.30 -8.52
N GLU A 286 9.43 23.81 -8.94
CA GLU A 286 10.44 24.46 -8.07
C GLU A 286 9.91 25.69 -7.31
N LYS A 287 8.81 26.29 -7.77
CA LYS A 287 8.26 27.52 -7.16
C LYS A 287 7.13 27.24 -6.17
N ASN A 288 6.26 26.28 -6.50
CA ASN A 288 5.01 26.04 -5.78
C ASN A 288 4.88 24.60 -5.28
N GLY A 289 5.85 23.74 -5.61
CA GLY A 289 5.86 22.35 -5.18
C GLY A 289 6.12 22.21 -3.68
N ARG A 290 5.55 21.17 -3.10
CA ARG A 290 5.86 20.71 -1.75
C ARG A 290 6.98 19.68 -1.82
N THR A 291 7.95 19.75 -0.92
CA THR A 291 9.00 18.73 -0.84
C THR A 291 8.37 17.38 -0.45
N VAL A 292 8.52 16.41 -1.34
CA VAL A 292 8.08 15.02 -1.18
C VAL A 292 9.27 14.11 -1.43
N ARG A 293 9.45 13.12 -0.57
CA ARG A 293 10.50 12.12 -0.72
C ARG A 293 10.04 11.02 -1.67
N CYS A 294 10.68 10.88 -2.81
CA CYS A 294 10.22 10.06 -3.92
C CYS A 294 11.18 8.92 -4.22
N ALA A 295 10.65 7.71 -4.36
CA ALA A 295 11.38 6.58 -4.91
C ALA A 295 11.40 6.69 -6.44
N THR A 296 12.46 7.28 -7.00
CA THR A 296 12.54 7.63 -8.43
C THR A 296 13.28 6.60 -9.27
N GLY A 297 13.78 5.54 -8.67
CA GLY A 297 14.49 4.48 -9.39
C GLY A 297 14.90 3.33 -8.48
N TRP A 298 15.48 2.32 -9.08
CA TRP A 298 15.97 1.13 -8.40
C TRP A 298 17.50 1.15 -8.27
N LYS A 299 18.01 0.90 -7.07
CA LYS A 299 19.40 0.47 -6.87
C LYS A 299 19.55 -1.00 -7.22
N ASN A 300 18.55 -1.81 -6.84
CA ASN A 300 18.53 -3.24 -7.14
C ASN A 300 17.10 -3.80 -7.07
N GLN A 301 16.37 -3.78 -8.18
CA GLN A 301 15.00 -4.29 -8.29
C GLN A 301 14.93 -5.81 -8.05
N SER A 302 15.85 -6.58 -8.61
CA SER A 302 15.80 -8.04 -8.48
C SER A 302 15.98 -8.50 -7.03
N THR A 303 16.79 -7.81 -6.23
CA THR A 303 16.94 -8.11 -4.81
C THR A 303 15.67 -7.73 -4.03
N PHE A 304 14.99 -6.66 -4.40
CA PHE A 304 13.68 -6.34 -3.84
C PHE A 304 12.66 -7.45 -4.16
N GLU A 305 12.59 -7.92 -5.41
CA GLU A 305 11.69 -9.00 -5.81
C GLU A 305 11.97 -10.31 -5.05
N ASP A 306 13.23 -10.65 -4.85
CA ASP A 306 13.64 -11.79 -4.01
C ASP A 306 13.20 -11.60 -2.55
N LYS A 307 13.36 -10.39 -2.02
CA LYS A 307 12.94 -10.06 -0.65
C LYS A 307 11.43 -10.08 -0.48
N LEU A 308 10.68 -9.57 -1.45
CA LEU A 308 9.23 -9.66 -1.50
C LEU A 308 8.77 -11.12 -1.35
N ILE A 309 9.35 -12.02 -2.13
CA ILE A 309 9.01 -13.45 -2.09
C ILE A 309 9.44 -14.09 -0.77
N GLU A 310 10.62 -13.76 -0.25
CA GLU A 310 11.05 -14.21 1.07
C GLU A 310 10.03 -13.86 2.16
N ILE A 311 9.56 -12.61 2.17
CA ILE A 311 8.52 -12.15 3.11
C ILE A 311 7.22 -12.93 2.90
N MET A 312 6.72 -12.99 1.67
CA MET A 312 5.43 -13.62 1.37
C MET A 312 5.40 -15.13 1.63
N THR A 313 6.52 -15.82 1.48
CA THR A 313 6.62 -17.27 1.66
C THR A 313 7.22 -17.69 3.00
N SER A 314 7.57 -16.73 3.87
CA SER A 314 8.05 -17.03 5.22
C SER A 314 6.94 -17.73 6.04
N GLU A 315 7.32 -18.74 6.82
CA GLU A 315 6.37 -19.35 7.76
C GLU A 315 6.02 -18.37 8.88
N PHE A 316 4.76 -18.33 9.26
CA PHE A 316 4.32 -17.63 10.47
C PHE A 316 4.89 -18.40 11.67
N SER A 317 5.84 -17.81 12.38
CA SER A 317 6.39 -18.34 13.64
C SER A 317 5.61 -17.84 14.84
#